data_2e9784b6e48c67238097816f41a11dd0
#
_entry.id   2e9784b6e48c67238097816f41a11dd0
#
_cell.length_a   1.000
_cell.length_b   1.000
_cell.length_c   1.000
_cell.angle_alpha   90.00
_cell.angle_beta   90.00
_cell.angle_gamma   90.00
#
_symmetry.space_group_name_H-M   'P 1'
#
loop_
_entity.id
_entity.type
_entity.pdbx_description
1 polymer ?
#
loop_
_entity_poly.entity_id
_entity_poly.type
_entity_poly.pdbx_seq_one_letter_code
_entity_poly.pdbx_strand_id
1 'polypeptide(L)'
;MAFVGYVVWQRNPTFDTITCKIWNIVDAEGKERITAFTNPDGQASVAWLDKDEKKRITAGTLADGEASVQCLDKDGKGRIVAATLADGQASVQLFDKDRKLRISAATLANGQAGLKWLDKDGKLRIAAATLADGAGVQWFDKDGKARIDAVTRDDGEASVQWYDKDEEIRIAAATFADGEAGVQWFDKDKKVKIAATTFPDGTVILPTKDDNPPKKP
;
A
#
# COMPACT_ATOMS: atom_id res chain seq x y z
N MET A 1 -21.03 -41.21 -3.68
CA MET A 1 -20.78 -41.84 -2.37
C MET A 1 -19.54 -41.16 -1.78
N ALA A 2 -19.70 -40.31 -0.78
CA ALA A 2 -18.59 -39.63 -0.14
C ALA A 2 -18.03 -40.55 0.95
N PHE A 3 -16.75 -40.95 0.82
CA PHE A 3 -16.05 -41.67 1.87
C PHE A 3 -15.57 -40.63 2.91
N VAL A 4 -16.22 -40.58 4.06
CA VAL A 4 -15.71 -39.90 5.24
C VAL A 4 -14.81 -40.89 5.98
N GLY A 5 -13.51 -40.84 5.73
CA GLY A 5 -12.53 -41.65 6.45
C GLY A 5 -12.24 -41.02 7.80
N TYR A 6 -12.68 -41.61 8.90
CA TYR A 6 -12.20 -41.29 10.23
C TYR A 6 -10.88 -42.04 10.47
N VAL A 7 -9.78 -41.30 10.62
CA VAL A 7 -8.52 -41.87 11.13
C VAL A 7 -8.59 -41.82 12.64
N VAL A 8 -8.89 -42.96 13.29
CA VAL A 8 -8.80 -43.09 14.75
C VAL A 8 -7.34 -43.30 15.13
N TRP A 9 -6.77 -42.40 15.88
CA TRP A 9 -5.40 -42.46 16.38
C TRP A 9 -5.18 -43.62 17.35
N GLN A 10 -4.58 -44.71 16.86
CA GLN A 10 -3.85 -45.63 17.73
C GLN A 10 -2.37 -45.25 17.68
N ARG A 11 -1.79 -44.91 18.85
CA ARG A 11 -0.39 -44.61 19.14
C ARG A 11 0.55 -44.40 17.94
N ASN A 12 0.71 -43.13 17.55
CA ASN A 12 1.74 -42.62 16.63
C ASN A 12 1.88 -43.35 15.26
N PRO A 13 0.88 -43.39 14.38
CA PRO A 13 1.15 -43.67 12.98
C PRO A 13 1.86 -42.48 12.36
N THR A 14 3.05 -42.65 11.80
CA THR A 14 3.67 -41.70 10.89
C THR A 14 3.14 -41.98 9.49
N PHE A 15 2.62 -40.92 8.82
CA PHE A 15 2.23 -40.98 7.42
C PHE A 15 3.22 -40.14 6.61
N ASP A 16 3.81 -40.71 5.58
CA ASP A 16 4.66 -39.96 4.64
C ASP A 16 3.84 -39.04 3.76
N THR A 17 2.62 -39.43 3.40
CA THR A 17 1.73 -38.66 2.54
C THR A 17 0.25 -39.01 2.81
N ILE A 18 -0.61 -37.98 2.81
CA ILE A 18 -2.06 -38.11 2.83
C ILE A 18 -2.60 -37.47 1.56
N THR A 19 -3.33 -38.24 0.72
CA THR A 19 -4.00 -37.73 -0.49
C THR A 19 -5.50 -37.77 -0.29
N CYS A 20 -6.14 -36.59 -0.29
CA CYS A 20 -7.60 -36.47 -0.15
C CYS A 20 -8.10 -35.21 -0.85
N LYS A 21 -9.41 -35.15 -1.17
CA LYS A 21 -10.05 -33.96 -1.74
C LYS A 21 -10.47 -32.94 -0.69
N ILE A 22 -10.75 -33.41 0.51
CA ILE A 22 -11.12 -32.59 1.69
C ILE A 22 -10.35 -33.14 2.87
N TRP A 23 -9.76 -32.25 3.63
CA TRP A 23 -9.06 -32.56 4.86
C TRP A 23 -9.57 -31.65 5.98
N ASN A 24 -10.12 -32.27 7.03
CA ASN A 24 -10.59 -31.57 8.22
C ASN A 24 -9.78 -31.99 9.43
N ILE A 25 -9.25 -31.00 10.16
CA ILE A 25 -8.68 -31.19 11.50
C ILE A 25 -9.75 -30.76 12.48
N VAL A 26 -10.07 -31.65 13.42
CA VAL A 26 -11.05 -31.41 14.47
C VAL A 26 -10.37 -31.39 15.85
N ASP A 27 -10.99 -30.69 16.81
CA ASP A 27 -10.59 -30.75 18.20
C ASP A 27 -11.10 -32.02 18.93
N ALA A 28 -10.88 -32.11 20.22
CA ALA A 28 -11.29 -33.24 21.04
C ALA A 28 -12.81 -33.45 21.09
N GLU A 29 -13.57 -32.40 20.88
CA GLU A 29 -15.03 -32.38 20.82
C GLU A 29 -15.58 -32.64 19.43
N GLY A 30 -14.72 -32.87 18.41
CA GLY A 30 -15.09 -33.13 17.03
C GLY A 30 -15.44 -31.90 16.20
N LYS A 31 -15.19 -30.70 16.71
CA LYS A 31 -15.43 -29.44 16.00
C LYS A 31 -14.30 -29.15 15.03
N GLU A 32 -14.64 -28.66 13.84
CA GLU A 32 -13.64 -28.30 12.84
C GLU A 32 -12.80 -27.10 13.29
N ARG A 33 -11.48 -27.21 13.09
CA ARG A 33 -10.46 -26.17 13.37
C ARG A 33 -9.70 -25.74 12.13
N ILE A 34 -9.44 -26.67 11.24
CA ILE A 34 -8.87 -26.39 9.93
C ILE A 34 -9.63 -27.24 8.92
N THR A 35 -9.99 -26.62 7.81
CA THR A 35 -10.52 -27.34 6.64
C THR A 35 -9.72 -26.93 5.41
N ALA A 36 -9.33 -27.92 4.62
CA ALA A 36 -8.67 -27.72 3.34
C ALA A 36 -9.40 -28.52 2.27
N PHE A 37 -9.61 -27.93 1.10
CA PHE A 37 -10.30 -28.60 0.00
C PHE A 37 -9.88 -28.09 -1.37
N THR A 38 -10.14 -28.88 -2.39
CA THR A 38 -10.02 -28.49 -3.80
C THR A 38 -11.34 -28.70 -4.51
N ASN A 39 -11.73 -27.76 -5.35
CA ASN A 39 -12.90 -27.86 -6.21
C ASN A 39 -12.55 -28.47 -7.58
N PRO A 40 -13.56 -29.02 -8.31
CA PRO A 40 -13.33 -29.57 -9.65
C PRO A 40 -12.81 -28.55 -10.68
N ASP A 41 -13.05 -27.26 -10.46
CA ASP A 41 -12.58 -26.14 -11.29
C ASP A 41 -11.12 -25.74 -11.03
N GLY A 42 -10.41 -26.47 -10.14
CA GLY A 42 -9.01 -26.23 -9.82
C GLY A 42 -8.77 -25.24 -8.67
N GLN A 43 -9.82 -24.71 -8.07
CA GLN A 43 -9.67 -23.87 -6.87
C GLN A 43 -9.22 -24.72 -5.68
N ALA A 44 -8.27 -24.18 -4.90
CA ALA A 44 -7.83 -24.78 -3.63
C ALA A 44 -7.96 -23.77 -2.50
N SER A 45 -8.42 -24.21 -1.34
CA SER A 45 -8.51 -23.32 -0.19
C SER A 45 -8.26 -24.03 1.13
N VAL A 46 -7.77 -23.23 2.11
CA VAL A 46 -7.61 -23.60 3.50
C VAL A 46 -8.29 -22.55 4.37
N ALA A 47 -9.04 -22.98 5.38
CA ALA A 47 -9.64 -22.11 6.36
C ALA A 47 -9.27 -22.58 7.78
N TRP A 48 -8.95 -21.62 8.65
CA TRP A 48 -8.79 -21.81 10.08
C TRP A 48 -10.01 -21.27 10.79
N LEU A 49 -10.57 -22.06 11.69
CA LEU A 49 -11.79 -21.76 12.41
C LEU A 49 -11.51 -21.55 13.90
N ASP A 50 -12.28 -20.67 14.53
CA ASP A 50 -12.23 -20.50 15.98
C ASP A 50 -13.04 -21.59 16.72
N LYS A 51 -13.14 -21.43 18.05
CA LYS A 51 -13.88 -22.36 18.91
C LYS A 51 -15.39 -22.45 18.57
N ASP A 52 -15.93 -21.44 17.91
CA ASP A 52 -17.34 -21.35 17.48
C ASP A 52 -17.49 -21.72 15.99
N GLU A 53 -16.51 -22.38 15.40
CA GLU A 53 -16.43 -22.81 14.00
C GLU A 53 -16.58 -21.67 12.98
N LYS A 54 -16.23 -20.43 13.40
CA LYS A 54 -16.20 -19.27 12.52
C LYS A 54 -14.82 -19.14 11.88
N LYS A 55 -14.77 -18.91 10.59
CA LYS A 55 -13.53 -18.67 9.84
C LYS A 55 -12.83 -17.43 10.38
N ARG A 56 -11.52 -17.54 10.63
CA ARG A 56 -10.63 -16.48 11.09
C ARG A 56 -9.53 -16.15 10.10
N ILE A 57 -9.03 -17.16 9.45
CA ILE A 57 -8.06 -17.01 8.36
C ILE A 57 -8.55 -17.85 7.21
N THR A 58 -8.45 -17.33 6.01
CA THR A 58 -8.65 -18.11 4.78
C THR A 58 -7.47 -17.87 3.85
N ALA A 59 -7.04 -18.91 3.17
CA ALA A 59 -6.04 -18.83 2.12
C ALA A 59 -6.51 -19.68 0.94
N GLY A 60 -6.31 -19.22 -0.28
CA GLY A 60 -6.74 -19.99 -1.43
C GLY A 60 -6.21 -19.45 -2.75
N THR A 61 -6.35 -20.29 -3.76
CA THR A 61 -6.07 -19.97 -5.16
C THR A 61 -7.35 -20.14 -5.97
N LEU A 62 -7.55 -19.29 -6.97
CA LEU A 62 -8.64 -19.39 -7.94
C LEU A 62 -8.17 -20.10 -9.21
N ALA A 63 -9.12 -20.51 -10.05
CA ALA A 63 -8.84 -21.24 -11.29
C ALA A 63 -8.05 -20.39 -12.32
N ASP A 64 -8.16 -19.07 -12.26
CA ASP A 64 -7.46 -18.12 -13.11
C ASP A 64 -6.04 -17.77 -12.65
N GLY A 65 -5.58 -18.39 -11.54
CA GLY A 65 -4.26 -18.18 -10.95
C GLY A 65 -4.20 -17.10 -9.88
N GLU A 66 -5.30 -16.43 -9.57
CA GLU A 66 -5.36 -15.53 -8.42
C GLU A 66 -5.14 -16.28 -7.11
N ALA A 67 -4.46 -15.65 -6.17
CA ALA A 67 -4.26 -16.21 -4.83
C ALA A 67 -4.49 -15.14 -3.76
N SER A 68 -5.08 -15.54 -2.62
CA SER A 68 -5.31 -14.61 -1.53
C SER A 68 -5.18 -15.25 -0.15
N VAL A 69 -4.84 -14.41 0.82
CA VAL A 69 -4.93 -14.70 2.25
C VAL A 69 -5.76 -13.61 2.91
N GLN A 70 -6.71 -14.00 3.74
CA GLN A 70 -7.57 -13.07 4.46
C GLN A 70 -7.57 -13.38 5.95
N CYS A 71 -7.47 -12.34 6.79
CA CYS A 71 -7.74 -12.41 8.22
C CYS A 71 -9.09 -11.77 8.50
N LEU A 72 -9.96 -12.50 9.19
CA LEU A 72 -11.33 -12.12 9.47
C LEU A 72 -11.52 -11.78 10.96
N ASP A 73 -12.33 -10.79 11.27
CA ASP A 73 -12.72 -10.48 12.65
C ASP A 73 -13.78 -11.47 13.17
N LYS A 74 -14.22 -11.25 14.41
CA LYS A 74 -15.25 -12.09 15.06
C LYS A 74 -16.58 -12.12 14.31
N ASP A 75 -16.85 -11.12 13.49
CA ASP A 75 -18.11 -10.99 12.73
C ASP A 75 -17.94 -11.50 11.28
N GLY A 76 -16.79 -12.14 10.96
CA GLY A 76 -16.49 -12.68 9.64
C GLY A 76 -16.12 -11.61 8.60
N LYS A 77 -15.83 -10.39 9.03
CA LYS A 77 -15.42 -9.31 8.13
C LYS A 77 -13.92 -9.34 7.90
N GLY A 78 -13.49 -9.25 6.63
CA GLY A 78 -12.08 -9.15 6.26
C GLY A 78 -11.45 -7.89 6.85
N ARG A 79 -10.33 -8.05 7.57
CA ARG A 79 -9.54 -6.98 8.19
C ARG A 79 -8.20 -6.79 7.52
N ILE A 80 -7.61 -7.87 7.08
CA ILE A 80 -6.39 -7.90 6.30
C ILE A 80 -6.67 -8.77 5.08
N VAL A 81 -6.34 -8.28 3.91
CA VAL A 81 -6.41 -9.03 2.65
C VAL A 81 -5.06 -8.87 1.96
N ALA A 82 -4.41 -9.97 1.66
CA ALA A 82 -3.25 -9.99 0.77
C ALA A 82 -3.61 -10.84 -0.45
N ALA A 83 -3.37 -10.33 -1.64
CA ALA A 83 -3.76 -10.99 -2.88
C ALA A 83 -2.74 -10.76 -4.00
N THR A 84 -2.62 -11.74 -4.87
CA THR A 84 -2.01 -11.62 -6.20
C THR A 84 -3.08 -11.87 -7.24
N LEU A 85 -3.12 -11.04 -8.28
CA LEU A 85 -4.08 -11.14 -9.37
C LEU A 85 -3.47 -11.89 -10.56
N ALA A 86 -4.31 -12.37 -11.47
CA ALA A 86 -3.88 -13.12 -12.65
C ALA A 86 -2.96 -12.32 -13.58
N ASP A 87 -3.06 -10.98 -13.59
CA ASP A 87 -2.22 -10.07 -14.36
C ASP A 87 -0.87 -9.74 -13.70
N GLY A 88 -0.55 -10.37 -12.55
CA GLY A 88 0.69 -10.17 -11.80
C GLY A 88 0.65 -9.01 -10.81
N GLN A 89 -0.45 -8.29 -10.67
CA GLN A 89 -0.61 -7.32 -9.60
C GLN A 89 -0.65 -8.01 -8.23
N ALA A 90 -0.06 -7.35 -7.22
CA ALA A 90 -0.12 -7.83 -5.83
C ALA A 90 -0.52 -6.70 -4.90
N SER A 91 -1.30 -7.01 -3.86
CA SER A 91 -1.71 -6.00 -2.90
C SER A 91 -1.85 -6.54 -1.48
N VAL A 92 -1.69 -5.63 -0.51
CA VAL A 92 -2.08 -5.82 0.88
C VAL A 92 -3.00 -4.68 1.28
N GLN A 93 -4.14 -5.01 1.84
CA GLN A 93 -5.18 -4.07 2.24
C GLN A 93 -5.55 -4.26 3.70
N LEU A 94 -5.67 -3.16 4.43
CA LEU A 94 -6.11 -3.13 5.83
C LEU A 94 -7.42 -2.37 5.93
N PHE A 95 -8.41 -3.01 6.57
CA PHE A 95 -9.76 -2.46 6.74
C PHE A 95 -10.07 -2.20 8.20
N ASP A 96 -10.84 -1.13 8.47
CA ASP A 96 -11.37 -0.88 9.81
C ASP A 96 -12.57 -1.78 10.14
N LYS A 97 -13.14 -1.59 11.35
CA LYS A 97 -14.30 -2.36 11.84
C LYS A 97 -15.54 -2.23 10.93
N ASP A 98 -15.63 -1.14 10.16
CA ASP A 98 -16.77 -0.84 9.30
C ASP A 98 -16.51 -1.25 7.83
N ARG A 99 -15.43 -2.03 7.59
CA ARG A 99 -14.95 -2.48 6.27
C ARG A 99 -14.53 -1.33 5.34
N LYS A 100 -14.16 -0.18 5.90
CA LYS A 100 -13.56 0.89 5.13
C LYS A 100 -12.07 0.63 4.99
N LEU A 101 -11.55 0.74 3.78
CA LEU A 101 -10.13 0.66 3.49
C LEU A 101 -9.39 1.79 4.23
N ARG A 102 -8.27 1.46 4.89
CA ARG A 102 -7.42 2.40 5.63
C ARG A 102 -6.03 2.50 5.05
N ILE A 103 -5.47 1.36 4.71
CA ILE A 103 -4.14 1.27 4.12
C ILE A 103 -4.22 0.32 2.94
N SER A 104 -3.59 0.68 1.84
CA SER A 104 -3.39 -0.17 0.69
C SER A 104 -1.95 -0.05 0.23
N ALA A 105 -1.26 -1.17 0.11
CA ALA A 105 0.01 -1.27 -0.58
C ALA A 105 -0.20 -2.16 -1.80
N ALA A 106 0.29 -1.76 -2.96
CA ALA A 106 0.11 -2.53 -4.19
C ALA A 106 1.32 -2.38 -5.12
N THR A 107 1.58 -3.44 -5.88
CA THR A 107 2.41 -3.40 -7.08
C THR A 107 1.53 -3.60 -8.30
N LEU A 108 1.76 -2.84 -9.35
CA LEU A 108 1.02 -2.94 -10.61
C LEU A 108 1.75 -3.87 -11.57
N ALA A 109 1.06 -4.36 -12.60
CA ALA A 109 1.63 -5.23 -13.64
C ALA A 109 2.81 -4.59 -14.39
N ASN A 110 2.87 -3.26 -14.45
CA ASN A 110 3.99 -2.51 -15.05
C ASN A 110 5.19 -2.31 -14.11
N GLY A 111 5.17 -2.91 -12.90
CA GLY A 111 6.24 -2.81 -11.91
C GLY A 111 6.17 -1.59 -10.99
N GLN A 112 5.27 -0.66 -11.22
CA GLN A 112 5.05 0.46 -10.30
C GLN A 112 4.50 -0.05 -8.97
N ALA A 113 4.91 0.59 -7.87
CA ALA A 113 4.43 0.28 -6.53
C ALA A 113 3.85 1.53 -5.87
N GLY A 114 2.85 1.34 -5.03
CA GLY A 114 2.23 2.45 -4.33
C GLY A 114 1.68 2.07 -2.97
N LEU A 115 1.59 3.09 -2.12
CA LEU A 115 1.06 3.01 -0.77
C LEU A 115 0.05 4.13 -0.57
N LYS A 116 -1.09 3.83 0.02
CA LYS A 116 -2.17 4.79 0.30
C LYS A 116 -2.63 4.68 1.73
N TRP A 117 -2.79 5.82 2.40
CA TRP A 117 -3.46 5.95 3.69
C TRP A 117 -4.73 6.76 3.54
N LEU A 118 -5.82 6.22 4.04
CA LEU A 118 -7.14 6.84 3.99
C LEU A 118 -7.65 7.15 5.40
N ASP A 119 -8.38 8.25 5.54
CA ASP A 119 -9.01 8.61 6.80
C ASP A 119 -10.30 7.80 7.09
N LYS A 120 -10.98 8.13 8.19
CA LYS A 120 -12.22 7.47 8.61
C LYS A 120 -13.35 7.59 7.58
N ASP A 121 -13.30 8.59 6.72
CA ASP A 121 -14.32 8.85 5.70
C ASP A 121 -13.93 8.25 4.33
N GLY A 122 -12.77 7.55 4.25
CA GLY A 122 -12.26 6.93 3.04
C GLY A 122 -11.54 7.91 2.11
N LYS A 123 -11.24 9.13 2.59
CA LYS A 123 -10.49 10.13 1.82
C LYS A 123 -9.00 9.85 1.92
N LEU A 124 -8.29 9.99 0.80
CA LEU A 124 -6.85 9.87 0.73
C LEU A 124 -6.18 10.97 1.57
N ARG A 125 -5.20 10.58 2.39
CA ARG A 125 -4.40 11.48 3.23
C ARG A 125 -2.95 11.48 2.87
N ILE A 126 -2.41 10.33 2.53
CA ILE A 126 -1.04 10.19 2.08
C ILE A 126 -1.04 9.20 0.92
N ALA A 127 -0.31 9.52 -0.13
CA ALA A 127 0.04 8.60 -1.20
C ALA A 127 1.55 8.60 -1.39
N ALA A 128 2.15 7.43 -1.49
CA ALA A 128 3.53 7.26 -1.91
C ALA A 128 3.56 6.30 -3.10
N ALA A 129 4.34 6.60 -4.12
CA ALA A 129 4.41 5.75 -5.31
C ALA A 129 5.78 5.82 -5.97
N THR A 130 6.18 4.73 -6.62
CA THR A 130 7.20 4.77 -7.67
C THR A 130 6.54 5.25 -8.95
N LEU A 131 7.21 6.14 -9.66
CA LEU A 131 6.79 6.74 -10.92
C LEU A 131 7.61 6.11 -12.05
N ALA A 132 7.32 6.46 -13.30
CA ALA A 132 8.12 6.00 -14.43
C ALA A 132 9.55 6.57 -14.42
N ASP A 133 9.73 7.73 -13.79
CA ASP A 133 10.96 8.52 -13.76
C ASP A 133 11.38 8.94 -12.33
N GLY A 134 11.01 8.11 -11.32
CA GLY A 134 11.38 8.43 -9.94
C GLY A 134 10.43 7.89 -8.87
N ALA A 135 10.29 8.62 -7.78
CA ALA A 135 9.37 8.30 -6.69
C ALA A 135 8.83 9.57 -6.03
N GLY A 136 7.62 9.48 -5.47
CA GLY A 136 7.01 10.63 -4.82
C GLY A 136 6.12 10.27 -3.64
N VAL A 137 5.90 11.26 -2.77
CA VAL A 137 4.97 11.20 -1.64
C VAL A 137 4.15 12.47 -1.62
N GLN A 138 2.84 12.32 -1.50
CA GLN A 138 1.89 13.43 -1.42
C GLN A 138 1.08 13.37 -0.13
N TRP A 139 0.83 14.52 0.48
CA TRP A 139 -0.04 14.69 1.63
C TRP A 139 -1.25 15.54 1.24
N PHE A 140 -2.42 15.08 1.63
CA PHE A 140 -3.70 15.69 1.29
C PHE A 140 -4.44 16.19 2.53
N ASP A 141 -5.17 17.30 2.39
CA ASP A 141 -6.05 17.80 3.43
C ASP A 141 -7.39 17.02 3.48
N LYS A 142 -8.29 17.48 4.35
CA LYS A 142 -9.63 16.88 4.52
C LYS A 142 -10.50 16.94 3.27
N ASP A 143 -10.21 17.84 2.36
CA ASP A 143 -10.98 18.06 1.13
C ASP A 143 -10.36 17.33 -0.07
N GLY A 144 -9.23 16.62 0.13
CA GLY A 144 -8.54 15.85 -0.89
C GLY A 144 -7.58 16.70 -1.73
N LYS A 145 -7.29 17.94 -1.31
CA LYS A 145 -6.34 18.82 -1.97
C LYS A 145 -4.93 18.53 -1.50
N ALA A 146 -3.97 18.48 -2.42
CA ALA A 146 -2.56 18.34 -2.08
C ALA A 146 -2.08 19.53 -1.25
N ARG A 147 -1.29 19.25 -0.19
CA ARG A 147 -0.67 20.24 0.68
C ARG A 147 0.84 20.19 0.67
N ILE A 148 1.37 19.02 0.49
CA ILE A 148 2.81 18.79 0.33
C ILE A 148 2.97 17.75 -0.78
N ASP A 149 3.93 17.99 -1.65
CA ASP A 149 4.40 17.06 -2.66
C ASP A 149 5.92 16.96 -2.54
N ALA A 150 6.44 15.76 -2.41
CA ALA A 150 7.86 15.48 -2.38
C ALA A 150 8.19 14.44 -3.45
N VAL A 151 9.11 14.76 -4.35
CA VAL A 151 9.45 13.93 -5.52
C VAL A 151 10.97 13.82 -5.65
N THR A 152 11.46 12.64 -5.99
CA THR A 152 12.80 12.40 -6.49
C THR A 152 12.71 11.86 -7.91
N ARG A 153 13.64 12.22 -8.80
CA ARG A 153 13.70 11.79 -10.19
C ARG A 153 14.96 10.99 -10.48
N ASP A 154 14.92 10.19 -11.51
CA ASP A 154 16.05 9.33 -11.92
C ASP A 154 17.28 10.14 -12.39
N ASP A 155 17.07 11.38 -12.86
CA ASP A 155 18.14 12.32 -13.23
C ASP A 155 18.87 12.96 -12.04
N GLY A 156 18.44 12.62 -10.79
CA GLY A 156 18.99 13.15 -9.56
C GLY A 156 18.28 14.41 -9.05
N GLU A 157 17.28 14.93 -9.75
CA GLU A 157 16.45 16.01 -9.23
C GLU A 157 15.62 15.54 -8.03
N ALA A 158 15.49 16.42 -7.04
CA ALA A 158 14.57 16.21 -5.92
C ALA A 158 13.89 17.54 -5.56
N SER A 159 12.60 17.47 -5.23
CA SER A 159 11.85 18.66 -4.84
C SER A 159 10.82 18.39 -3.76
N VAL A 160 10.53 19.44 -2.99
CA VAL A 160 9.40 19.47 -2.07
C VAL A 160 8.64 20.77 -2.29
N GLN A 161 7.34 20.68 -2.43
CA GLN A 161 6.44 21.80 -2.63
C GLN A 161 5.36 21.82 -1.55
N TRP A 162 5.04 23.00 -1.05
CA TRP A 162 3.96 23.25 -0.11
C TRP A 162 2.91 24.14 -0.76
N TYR A 163 1.67 23.73 -0.64
CA TYR A 163 0.51 24.36 -1.26
C TYR A 163 -0.41 25.00 -0.21
N ASP A 164 -1.03 26.12 -0.56
CA ASP A 164 -2.09 26.72 0.23
C ASP A 164 -3.45 26.02 0.01
N LYS A 165 -4.51 26.59 0.59
CA LYS A 165 -5.89 26.08 0.47
C LYS A 165 -6.44 26.10 -0.97
N ASP A 166 -5.88 26.92 -1.83
CA ASP A 166 -6.30 27.10 -3.22
C ASP A 166 -5.42 26.28 -4.20
N GLU A 167 -4.55 25.40 -3.64
CA GLU A 167 -3.58 24.55 -4.37
C GLU A 167 -2.51 25.35 -5.10
N GLU A 168 -2.20 26.55 -4.59
CA GLU A 168 -1.12 27.40 -5.10
C GLU A 168 0.15 27.13 -4.32
N ILE A 169 1.29 27.03 -5.01
CA ILE A 169 2.59 26.82 -4.39
C ILE A 169 2.94 28.06 -3.53
N ARG A 170 3.32 27.83 -2.28
CA ARG A 170 3.79 28.85 -1.34
C ARG A 170 5.26 28.72 -1.00
N ILE A 171 5.75 27.50 -0.99
CA ILE A 171 7.16 27.21 -0.79
C ILE A 171 7.54 26.11 -1.79
N ALA A 172 8.69 26.27 -2.44
CA ALA A 172 9.32 25.23 -3.22
C ALA A 172 10.79 25.12 -2.82
N ALA A 173 11.26 23.90 -2.59
CA ALA A 173 12.67 23.59 -2.38
C ALA A 173 13.05 22.50 -3.38
N ALA A 174 14.19 22.65 -4.06
CA ALA A 174 14.64 21.69 -5.05
C ALA A 174 16.17 21.58 -5.09
N THR A 175 16.63 20.41 -5.49
CA THR A 175 17.99 20.18 -6.01
C THR A 175 17.85 19.75 -7.46
N PHE A 176 18.73 20.24 -8.33
CA PHE A 176 18.73 19.95 -9.74
C PHE A 176 19.87 19.01 -10.11
N ALA A 177 19.76 18.35 -11.27
CA ALA A 177 20.75 17.36 -11.76
C ALA A 177 22.16 17.96 -11.94
N ASP A 178 22.27 19.27 -12.20
CA ASP A 178 23.53 19.98 -12.32
C ASP A 178 24.17 20.36 -10.98
N GLY A 179 23.51 20.03 -9.84
CA GLY A 179 23.95 20.33 -8.49
C GLY A 179 23.51 21.70 -7.98
N GLU A 180 22.75 22.48 -8.76
CA GLU A 180 22.08 23.67 -8.24
C GLU A 180 21.04 23.25 -7.18
N ALA A 181 20.91 24.02 -6.10
CA ALA A 181 19.89 23.79 -5.09
C ALA A 181 19.28 25.12 -4.65
N GLY A 182 17.97 25.13 -4.38
CA GLY A 182 17.33 26.37 -3.99
C GLY A 182 16.03 26.18 -3.24
N VAL A 183 15.62 27.29 -2.60
CA VAL A 183 14.33 27.40 -1.94
C VAL A 183 13.69 28.73 -2.31
N GLN A 184 12.39 28.71 -2.56
CA GLN A 184 11.62 29.89 -2.94
C GLN A 184 10.35 30.00 -2.11
N TRP A 185 9.96 31.22 -1.73
CA TRP A 185 8.68 31.56 -1.13
C TRP A 185 7.88 32.45 -2.05
N PHE A 186 6.61 32.17 -2.21
CA PHE A 186 5.71 32.89 -3.11
C PHE A 186 4.63 33.64 -2.34
N ASP A 187 4.25 34.82 -2.80
CA ASP A 187 3.07 35.51 -2.31
C ASP A 187 1.76 34.94 -2.93
N LYS A 188 0.64 35.55 -2.54
CA LYS A 188 -0.69 35.18 -3.07
C LYS A 188 -0.83 35.39 -4.58
N ASP A 189 -0.02 36.25 -5.18
CA ASP A 189 -0.05 36.57 -6.61
C ASP A 189 1.01 35.76 -7.39
N LYS A 190 1.55 34.68 -6.79
CA LYS A 190 2.59 33.79 -7.33
C LYS A 190 3.93 34.47 -7.61
N LYS A 191 4.17 35.60 -6.98
CA LYS A 191 5.46 36.32 -7.11
C LYS A 191 6.43 35.79 -6.06
N VAL A 192 7.65 35.49 -6.51
CA VAL A 192 8.75 35.14 -5.60
C VAL A 192 9.05 36.33 -4.69
N LYS A 193 9.00 36.08 -3.39
CA LYS A 193 9.34 37.09 -2.35
C LYS A 193 10.69 36.84 -1.74
N ILE A 194 11.06 35.59 -1.58
CA ILE A 194 12.34 35.17 -1.05
C ILE A 194 12.85 34.05 -1.94
N ALA A 195 14.09 34.08 -2.35
CA ALA A 195 14.77 33.00 -3.02
C ALA A 195 16.20 32.88 -2.51
N ALA A 196 16.60 31.67 -2.15
CA ALA A 196 18.00 31.37 -1.84
C ALA A 196 18.45 30.23 -2.77
N THR A 197 19.58 30.41 -3.41
CA THR A 197 20.13 29.45 -4.37
C THR A 197 21.61 29.23 -4.11
N THR A 198 22.03 27.95 -4.18
CA THR A 198 23.43 27.54 -4.18
C THR A 198 23.76 26.95 -5.54
N PHE A 199 24.82 27.35 -6.16
CA PHE A 199 25.32 26.87 -7.45
C PHE A 199 26.38 25.77 -7.28
N PRO A 200 26.66 24.96 -8.30
CA PRO A 200 27.67 23.90 -8.25
C PRO A 200 29.09 24.39 -7.94
N ASP A 201 29.41 25.63 -8.30
CA ASP A 201 30.72 26.27 -8.03
C ASP A 201 30.86 26.74 -6.58
N GLY A 202 29.83 26.52 -5.74
CA GLY A 202 29.79 26.97 -4.34
C GLY A 202 29.28 28.41 -4.16
N THR A 203 28.94 29.10 -5.25
CA THR A 203 28.32 30.44 -5.18
C THR A 203 26.95 30.32 -4.48
N VAL A 204 26.69 31.22 -3.52
CA VAL A 204 25.40 31.31 -2.84
C VAL A 204 24.77 32.66 -3.10
N ILE A 205 23.55 32.65 -3.60
CA ILE A 205 22.71 33.85 -3.71
C ILE A 205 21.69 33.83 -2.57
N LEU A 206 21.75 34.82 -1.69
CA LEU A 206 20.76 35.00 -0.63
C LEU A 206 19.78 36.11 -1.02
N PRO A 207 18.57 36.13 -0.42
CA PRO A 207 17.60 37.18 -0.68
C PRO A 207 18.17 38.54 -0.26
N THR A 208 18.16 39.48 -1.19
CA THR A 208 18.47 40.89 -0.87
C THR A 208 17.18 41.60 -0.45
N LYS A 209 17.32 42.63 0.40
CA LYS A 209 16.18 43.44 0.88
C LYS A 209 15.43 44.18 -0.24
N ASP A 210 15.99 44.21 -1.44
CA ASP A 210 15.43 44.90 -2.60
C ASP A 210 14.62 43.93 -3.45
N ASP A 211 13.39 44.30 -3.76
CA ASP A 211 12.26 43.50 -4.34
C ASP A 211 12.52 42.88 -5.74
N ASN A 212 13.74 42.73 -6.20
CA ASN A 212 14.05 42.05 -7.46
C ASN A 212 14.92 40.81 -7.23
N PRO A 213 14.50 39.62 -7.75
CA PRO A 213 15.39 38.46 -7.76
C PRO A 213 16.65 38.78 -8.56
N PRO A 214 17.85 38.33 -8.11
CA PRO A 214 19.08 38.55 -8.83
C PRO A 214 18.98 37.99 -10.25
N LYS A 215 19.39 38.81 -11.22
CA LYS A 215 19.50 38.35 -12.61
C LYS A 215 20.67 37.36 -12.68
N LYS A 216 20.41 36.19 -13.30
CA LYS A 216 21.46 35.20 -13.58
C LYS A 216 22.62 35.88 -14.32
N PRO A 217 23.90 35.61 -13.95
CA PRO A 217 25.04 36.11 -14.67
C PRO A 217 25.11 35.62 -16.12
#